data_859a86946ceddb09966a27d8758048c8
#
_entry.id   859a86946ceddb09966a27d8758048c8
#
_cell.length_a   1.000
_cell.length_b   1.000
_cell.length_c   1.000
_cell.angle_alpha   90.00
_cell.angle_beta   90.00
_cell.angle_gamma   90.00
#
_symmetry.space_group_name_H-M   'P 1'
#
loop_
_entity.id
_entity.type
_entity.pdbx_description
1 polymer ?
#
loop_
_entity_poly.entity_id
_entity_poly.type
_entity_poly.pdbx_seq_one_letter_code
_entity_poly.pdbx_strand_id
1 'polypeptide(L)'
;MTRRERIRAAIAHKDIDFVPINVEMTSGFQKNLADKVGAGNVDLALDNHMLRKKYKHNVKLENGDERDLFGVIWQTSKDGGDVGIVKTYPLEDGDFDGYQFPGIDTDLAESCLKTLEGEKDRY
;
A
#
# COMPACT_ATOMS: atom_id res chain seq x y z
N MET A 1 15.81 -16.06 -14.81
CA MET A 1 14.86 -16.17 -13.66
C MET A 1 13.67 -15.25 -13.86
N THR A 2 12.45 -15.72 -13.53
CA THR A 2 11.29 -14.82 -13.37
C THR A 2 11.49 -13.94 -12.14
N ARG A 3 10.71 -12.85 -12.03
CA ARG A 3 10.75 -11.96 -10.85
C ARG A 3 10.48 -12.74 -9.55
N ARG A 4 9.49 -13.62 -9.58
CA ARG A 4 9.12 -14.48 -8.44
C ARG A 4 10.22 -15.47 -8.05
N GLU A 5 10.82 -16.13 -9.03
CA GLU A 5 11.94 -17.06 -8.77
C GLU A 5 13.14 -16.36 -8.16
N ARG A 6 13.45 -15.16 -8.65
CA ARG A 6 14.57 -14.35 -8.14
C ARG A 6 14.37 -13.96 -6.68
N ILE A 7 13.17 -13.50 -6.31
CA ILE A 7 12.87 -13.19 -4.90
C ILE A 7 12.95 -14.44 -4.03
N ARG A 8 12.38 -15.57 -4.46
CA ARG A 8 12.46 -16.82 -3.71
C ARG A 8 13.89 -17.31 -3.54
N ALA A 9 14.71 -17.18 -4.57
CA ALA A 9 16.13 -17.52 -4.49
C ALA A 9 16.88 -16.60 -3.52
N ALA A 10 16.63 -15.29 -3.59
CA ALA A 10 17.23 -14.31 -2.67
C ALA A 10 16.85 -14.58 -1.21
N ILE A 11 15.57 -14.84 -0.92
CA ILE A 11 15.11 -15.20 0.44
C ILE A 11 15.77 -16.50 0.92
N ALA A 12 15.99 -17.45 0.02
CA ALA A 12 16.64 -18.72 0.33
C ALA A 12 18.17 -18.63 0.33
N HIS A 13 18.77 -17.44 0.22
CA HIS A 13 20.20 -17.18 0.13
C HIS A 13 20.91 -18.00 -0.96
N LYS A 14 20.23 -18.20 -2.09
CA LYS A 14 20.77 -18.87 -3.29
C LYS A 14 21.31 -17.85 -4.27
N ASP A 15 22.13 -18.33 -5.22
CA ASP A 15 22.62 -17.50 -6.31
C ASP A 15 21.50 -16.93 -7.15
N ILE A 16 21.61 -15.65 -7.47
CA ILE A 16 20.66 -14.88 -8.27
C ILE A 16 21.40 -14.17 -9.40
N ASP A 17 20.71 -13.92 -10.50
CA ASP A 17 21.25 -13.23 -11.66
C ASP A 17 21.48 -11.73 -11.37
N PHE A 18 20.57 -11.09 -10.62
CA PHE A 18 20.73 -9.74 -10.08
C PHE A 18 19.81 -9.53 -8.84
N VAL A 19 20.10 -8.49 -8.08
CA VAL A 19 19.35 -8.18 -6.85
C VAL A 19 17.91 -7.81 -7.21
N PRO A 20 16.89 -8.44 -6.56
CA PRO A 20 15.50 -8.04 -6.75
C PRO A 20 15.29 -6.59 -6.38
N ILE A 21 14.53 -5.88 -7.18
CA ILE A 21 14.20 -4.47 -6.97
C ILE A 21 12.72 -4.28 -6.74
N ASN A 22 12.39 -3.32 -5.88
CA ASN A 22 11.03 -2.84 -5.71
C ASN A 22 11.08 -1.37 -5.32
N VAL A 23 10.49 -0.52 -6.14
CA VAL A 23 10.45 0.94 -5.93
C VAL A 23 9.04 1.31 -5.46
N GLU A 24 8.98 1.94 -4.30
CA GLU A 24 7.75 2.55 -3.79
C GLU A 24 7.83 4.06 -3.92
N MET A 25 6.68 4.66 -4.22
CA MET A 25 6.59 6.10 -4.40
C MET A 25 5.22 6.61 -3.95
N THR A 26 5.14 7.91 -3.71
CA THR A 26 3.87 8.57 -3.42
C THR A 26 2.96 8.56 -4.64
N SER A 27 1.64 8.64 -4.43
CA SER A 27 0.66 8.64 -5.53
C SER A 27 0.87 9.81 -6.48
N GLY A 28 1.23 10.98 -5.96
CA GLY A 28 1.54 12.16 -6.76
C GLY A 28 2.75 11.95 -7.67
N PHE A 29 3.83 11.37 -7.13
CA PHE A 29 5.02 11.07 -7.93
C PHE A 29 4.74 9.95 -8.96
N GLN A 30 4.00 8.92 -8.57
CA GLN A 30 3.59 7.84 -9.45
C GLN A 30 2.81 8.37 -10.67
N LYS A 31 1.87 9.29 -10.45
CA LYS A 31 1.12 9.94 -11.53
C LYS A 31 2.05 10.72 -12.47
N ASN A 32 2.91 11.56 -11.91
CA ASN A 32 3.85 12.34 -12.71
C ASN A 32 4.82 11.46 -13.51
N LEU A 33 5.23 10.32 -12.95
CA LEU A 33 6.08 9.37 -13.64
C LEU A 33 5.32 8.66 -14.76
N ALA A 34 4.08 8.21 -14.50
CA ALA A 34 3.23 7.59 -15.51
C ALA A 34 3.05 8.48 -16.75
N ASP A 35 2.78 9.77 -16.52
CA ASP A 35 2.62 10.76 -17.58
C ASP A 35 3.93 10.93 -18.41
N LYS A 36 5.09 10.91 -17.73
CA LYS A 36 6.40 11.08 -18.40
C LYS A 36 6.86 9.85 -19.19
N VAL A 37 6.61 8.66 -18.68
CA VAL A 37 7.05 7.41 -19.31
C VAL A 37 5.99 6.83 -20.25
N GLY A 38 4.80 7.41 -20.30
CA GLY A 38 3.70 6.94 -21.14
C GLY A 38 3.20 5.55 -20.74
N ALA A 39 3.38 5.14 -19.48
CA ALA A 39 3.06 3.81 -19.02
C ALA A 39 1.74 3.77 -18.25
N GLY A 40 0.83 2.90 -18.68
CA GLY A 40 -0.41 2.65 -17.94
C GLY A 40 -0.19 1.95 -16.59
N ASN A 41 0.95 1.26 -16.43
CA ASN A 41 1.34 0.60 -15.18
C ASN A 41 2.81 0.88 -14.87
N VAL A 42 3.03 1.78 -13.92
CA VAL A 42 4.37 2.23 -13.51
C VAL A 42 5.16 1.10 -12.83
N ASP A 43 4.51 0.23 -12.06
CA ASP A 43 5.18 -0.90 -11.41
C ASP A 43 5.84 -1.85 -12.43
N LEU A 44 5.14 -2.11 -13.54
CA LEU A 44 5.70 -2.92 -14.62
C LEU A 44 6.78 -2.18 -15.40
N ALA A 45 6.62 -0.87 -15.63
CA ALA A 45 7.63 -0.06 -16.31
C ALA A 45 8.93 0.05 -15.51
N LEU A 46 8.86 0.00 -14.18
CA LEU A 46 10.02 -0.01 -13.28
C LEU A 46 10.57 -1.41 -13.01
N ASP A 47 10.00 -2.44 -13.62
CA ASP A 47 10.37 -3.84 -13.38
C ASP A 47 10.26 -4.25 -11.91
N ASN A 48 9.28 -3.71 -11.17
CA ASN A 48 9.05 -4.07 -9.79
C ASN A 48 8.79 -5.57 -9.62
N HIS A 49 9.54 -6.20 -8.74
CA HIS A 49 9.50 -7.65 -8.51
C HIS A 49 8.39 -8.08 -7.55
N MET A 50 7.92 -7.16 -6.72
CA MET A 50 6.87 -7.43 -5.73
C MET A 50 5.55 -6.82 -6.17
N LEU A 51 4.48 -7.57 -5.94
CA LEU A 51 3.12 -7.04 -6.02
C LEU A 51 2.63 -6.72 -4.61
N ARG A 52 2.25 -5.48 -4.39
CA ARG A 52 1.68 -5.05 -3.11
C ARG A 52 0.24 -4.61 -3.29
N LYS A 53 -0.63 -5.14 -2.47
CA LYS A 53 -1.99 -4.67 -2.35
C LYS A 53 -2.17 -4.02 -0.98
N LYS A 54 -2.47 -2.72 -0.96
CA LYS A 54 -2.72 -2.01 0.31
C LYS A 54 -4.14 -2.30 0.77
N TYR A 55 -4.26 -2.81 2.00
CA TYR A 55 -5.52 -2.85 2.71
C TYR A 55 -5.75 -1.46 3.31
N LYS A 56 -6.44 -0.61 2.56
CA LYS A 56 -6.74 0.76 3.01
C LYS A 56 -8.24 0.94 3.09
N HIS A 57 -8.72 1.27 4.28
CA HIS A 57 -10.13 1.57 4.52
C HIS A 57 -10.22 2.92 5.23
N ASN A 58 -10.09 4.01 4.47
CA ASN A 58 -10.21 5.35 4.99
C ASN A 58 -11.51 5.98 4.50
N VAL A 59 -12.19 6.67 5.41
CA VAL A 59 -13.41 7.45 5.12
C VAL A 59 -13.04 8.92 5.11
N LYS A 60 -13.36 9.61 4.02
CA LYS A 60 -13.21 11.06 3.94
C LYS A 60 -14.27 11.74 4.80
N LEU A 61 -13.85 12.72 5.60
CA LEU A 61 -14.71 13.56 6.41
C LEU A 61 -15.07 14.85 5.65
N GLU A 62 -16.14 15.52 6.08
CA GLU A 62 -16.64 16.75 5.43
C GLU A 62 -15.60 17.89 5.40
N ASN A 63 -14.74 17.94 6.40
CA ASN A 63 -13.66 18.94 6.50
C ASN A 63 -12.41 18.59 5.64
N GLY A 64 -12.44 17.49 4.89
CA GLY A 64 -11.33 17.02 4.07
C GLY A 64 -10.32 16.12 4.76
N ASP A 65 -10.42 15.94 6.09
CA ASP A 65 -9.61 14.96 6.82
C ASP A 65 -10.02 13.52 6.44
N GLU A 66 -9.23 12.55 6.80
CA GLU A 66 -9.55 11.13 6.62
C GLU A 66 -9.58 10.41 7.98
N ARG A 67 -10.57 9.55 8.18
CA ARG A 67 -10.60 8.63 9.31
C ARG A 67 -10.25 7.23 8.82
N ASP A 68 -9.25 6.62 9.42
CA ASP A 68 -8.86 5.25 9.12
C ASP A 68 -9.73 4.21 9.85
N LEU A 69 -9.45 2.93 9.56
CA LEU A 69 -10.17 1.79 10.14
C LEU A 69 -10.11 1.75 11.67
N PHE A 70 -9.02 2.24 12.26
CA PHE A 70 -8.81 2.26 13.71
C PHE A 70 -9.40 3.50 14.39
N GLY A 71 -10.03 4.39 13.62
CA GLY A 71 -10.63 5.62 14.12
C GLY A 71 -9.67 6.80 14.22
N VAL A 72 -8.44 6.65 13.80
CA VAL A 72 -7.46 7.74 13.78
C VAL A 72 -7.87 8.77 12.72
N ILE A 73 -7.88 10.04 13.11
CA ILE A 73 -8.12 11.15 12.20
C ILE A 73 -6.80 11.68 11.65
N TRP A 74 -6.70 11.67 10.34
CA TRP A 74 -5.55 12.13 9.58
C TRP A 74 -5.88 13.44 8.88
N GLN A 75 -5.12 14.47 9.15
CA GLN A 75 -5.18 15.70 8.35
C GLN A 75 -4.42 15.46 7.06
N THR A 76 -5.14 15.45 5.94
CA THR A 76 -4.51 15.33 4.62
C THR A 76 -4.03 16.68 4.14
N SER A 77 -2.91 16.72 3.41
CA SER A 77 -2.44 17.95 2.81
C SER A 77 -3.35 18.37 1.66
N LYS A 78 -3.60 19.68 1.53
CA LYS A 78 -4.40 20.22 0.42
C LYS A 78 -3.77 19.96 -0.95
N ASP A 79 -2.47 19.70 -0.98
CA ASP A 79 -1.68 19.48 -2.19
C ASP A 79 -1.63 18.01 -2.62
N GLY A 80 -2.45 17.14 -2.00
CA GLY A 80 -2.55 15.72 -2.38
C GLY A 80 -1.33 14.87 -1.98
N GLY A 81 -0.56 15.31 -0.99
CA GLY A 81 0.53 14.51 -0.42
C GLY A 81 -0.02 13.25 0.25
N ASP A 82 0.66 12.12 0.07
CA ASP A 82 0.26 10.83 0.66
C ASP A 82 0.51 10.72 2.16
N VAL A 83 1.17 11.70 2.75
CA VAL A 83 1.52 11.73 4.17
C VAL A 83 0.58 12.66 4.90
N GLY A 84 -0.33 12.08 5.68
CA GLY A 84 -1.17 12.82 6.59
C GLY A 84 -0.48 13.08 7.93
N ILE A 85 -0.95 14.08 8.65
CA ILE A 85 -0.56 14.33 10.05
C ILE A 85 -1.68 13.77 10.94
N VAL A 86 -1.33 12.98 11.94
CA VAL A 86 -2.30 12.51 12.92
C VAL A 86 -2.84 13.71 13.69
N LYS A 87 -4.15 13.86 13.68
CA LYS A 87 -4.86 14.95 14.34
C LYS A 87 -5.44 14.52 15.68
N THR A 88 -6.07 13.35 15.69
CA THR A 88 -6.59 12.70 16.90
C THR A 88 -6.55 11.20 16.73
N TYR A 89 -6.45 10.48 17.84
CA TYR A 89 -6.49 9.02 17.86
C TYR A 89 -7.29 8.54 19.07
N PRO A 90 -7.99 7.39 18.96
CA PRO A 90 -8.94 6.92 19.95
C PRO A 90 -8.38 6.64 21.36
N LEU A 91 -7.07 6.37 21.44
CA LEU A 91 -6.39 5.99 22.69
C LEU A 91 -5.46 7.11 23.19
N GLU A 92 -5.79 8.37 22.90
CA GLU A 92 -4.96 9.53 23.25
C GLU A 92 -4.81 9.70 24.76
N ASP A 93 -5.85 9.39 25.51
CA ASP A 93 -5.88 9.44 26.98
C ASP A 93 -5.44 8.14 27.66
N GLY A 94 -5.14 7.09 26.88
CA GLY A 94 -4.74 5.78 27.39
C GLY A 94 -5.88 4.92 27.93
N ASP A 95 -7.14 5.34 27.73
CA ASP A 95 -8.30 4.55 28.12
C ASP A 95 -8.62 3.49 27.05
N PHE A 96 -8.46 2.22 27.42
CA PHE A 96 -8.72 1.07 26.55
C PHE A 96 -10.10 0.45 26.75
N ASP A 97 -10.80 0.78 27.85
CA ASP A 97 -11.99 0.06 28.29
C ASP A 97 -13.18 0.25 27.32
N GLY A 98 -13.24 1.38 26.62
CA GLY A 98 -14.29 1.68 25.65
C GLY A 98 -13.89 1.43 24.20
N TYR A 99 -12.63 1.11 23.90
CA TYR A 99 -12.17 0.97 22.52
C TYR A 99 -12.51 -0.40 21.93
N GLN A 100 -13.19 -0.39 20.79
CA GLN A 100 -13.49 -1.60 20.03
C GLN A 100 -12.59 -1.68 18.81
N PHE A 101 -11.77 -2.75 18.74
CA PHE A 101 -10.98 -3.02 17.55
C PHE A 101 -11.91 -3.29 16.35
N PRO A 102 -11.58 -2.74 15.18
CA PRO A 102 -12.38 -2.97 13.98
C PRO A 102 -12.33 -4.44 13.59
N GLY A 103 -13.44 -4.94 13.06
CA GLY A 103 -13.50 -6.25 12.42
C GLY A 103 -12.70 -6.27 11.12
N ILE A 104 -12.41 -7.47 10.63
CA ILE A 104 -11.77 -7.67 9.32
C ILE A 104 -12.84 -7.49 8.24
N ASP A 105 -12.59 -6.61 7.28
CA ASP A 105 -13.37 -6.54 6.04
C ASP A 105 -12.98 -7.73 5.14
N THR A 106 -13.80 -8.78 5.20
CA THR A 106 -13.55 -10.04 4.48
C THR A 106 -13.65 -9.85 2.96
N ASP A 107 -14.55 -9.00 2.48
CA ASP A 107 -14.75 -8.77 1.05
C ASP A 107 -13.53 -8.06 0.44
N LEU A 108 -12.99 -7.08 1.16
CA LEU A 108 -11.76 -6.40 0.76
C LEU A 108 -10.56 -7.36 0.81
N ALA A 109 -10.46 -8.19 1.84
CA ALA A 109 -9.41 -9.20 1.96
C ALA A 109 -9.47 -10.21 0.79
N GLU A 110 -10.65 -10.73 0.46
CA GLU A 110 -10.85 -11.63 -0.67
C GLU A 110 -10.50 -10.97 -2.01
N SER A 111 -10.90 -9.72 -2.21
CA SER A 111 -10.54 -8.94 -3.41
C SER A 111 -9.02 -8.79 -3.55
N CYS A 112 -8.33 -8.55 -2.43
CA CYS A 112 -6.86 -8.50 -2.42
C CYS A 112 -6.24 -9.86 -2.80
N LEU A 113 -6.73 -10.95 -2.20
CA LEU A 113 -6.26 -12.30 -2.50
C LEU A 113 -6.45 -12.66 -3.98
N LYS A 114 -7.63 -12.42 -4.56
CA LYS A 114 -7.88 -12.66 -5.99
C LYS A 114 -6.90 -11.90 -6.89
N THR A 115 -6.55 -10.67 -6.53
CA THR A 115 -5.54 -9.90 -7.28
C THR A 115 -4.17 -10.55 -7.19
N LEU A 116 -3.76 -11.02 -6.01
CA LEU A 116 -2.47 -11.66 -5.77
C LEU A 116 -2.39 -13.04 -6.46
N GLU A 117 -3.47 -13.81 -6.45
CA GLU A 117 -3.54 -15.12 -7.12
C GLU A 117 -3.47 -15.01 -8.64
N GLY A 118 -4.02 -13.94 -9.22
CA GLY A 118 -3.94 -13.66 -10.65
C GLY A 118 -2.53 -13.30 -11.14
N GLU A 119 -1.65 -12.86 -10.25
CA GLU A 119 -0.29 -12.46 -10.58
C GLU A 119 0.70 -13.62 -10.35
N LYS A 120 1.24 -14.17 -11.42
CA LYS A 120 2.13 -15.34 -11.35
C LYS A 120 3.61 -15.03 -11.47
N ASP A 121 3.95 -13.90 -12.06
CA ASP A 121 5.34 -13.52 -12.32
C ASP A 121 5.99 -12.76 -11.16
N ARG A 122 5.25 -11.93 -10.43
CA ARG A 122 5.73 -11.17 -9.27
C ARG A 122 5.48 -11.91 -7.94
N TYR A 123 6.24 -11.54 -6.93
CA TYR A 123 6.11 -12.11 -5.58
C TYR A 123 5.14 -11.31 -4.71
#